data_9091d6458f476d5c45cb4a2ce3650a55
#
_entry.id   9091d6458f476d5c45cb4a2ce3650a55
#
_cell.length_a   1.000
_cell.length_b   1.000
_cell.length_c   1.000
_cell.angle_alpha   90.00
_cell.angle_beta   90.00
_cell.angle_gamma   90.00
#
_symmetry.space_group_name_H-M   'P 1'
#
loop_
_entity.id
_entity.type
_entity.pdbx_description
1 polymer ?
#
loop_
_entity_poly.entity_id
_entity_poly.type
_entity_poly.pdbx_seq_one_letter_code
_entity_poly.pdbx_strand_id
1 'polypeptide(L)'
;GDQPRSRGLGDVYKRQKQILATVEGCAVASDQSYREADLAIDFCEDVPALHKSSVEQIVSLFEKAGAVAEVSSIHVNGWFGNYDKLSMSRILLDEVFQTDIDQAQDKIVFCGDSPNDTTMFSFFKNSVGVANVVDYAEVMELQPCWMTKKRTSAGFVELAEALHAAHSDS
;
A
#
# COMPACT_ATOMS: atom_id res chain seq x y z
N GLY A 1 -21.68 16.54 13.50
CA GLY A 1 -20.75 16.76 12.41
C GLY A 1 -20.90 15.66 11.38
N ASP A 2 -21.15 16.05 10.13
CA ASP A 2 -21.36 15.13 9.00
C ASP A 2 -20.18 14.15 8.85
N GLN A 3 -20.46 12.88 8.91
CA GLN A 3 -19.48 11.84 8.69
C GLN A 3 -19.07 11.79 7.21
N PRO A 4 -17.79 11.75 6.86
CA PRO A 4 -17.32 11.71 5.47
C PRO A 4 -17.70 10.44 4.68
N ARG A 5 -18.25 9.42 5.33
CA ARG A 5 -18.56 8.11 4.74
C ARG A 5 -19.59 8.11 3.60
N SER A 6 -20.59 9.01 3.60
CA SER A 6 -21.63 9.00 2.57
C SER A 6 -21.26 9.74 1.29
N ARG A 7 -20.30 10.69 1.34
CA ARG A 7 -19.78 11.35 0.13
C ARG A 7 -18.75 10.51 -0.61
N GLY A 8 -17.99 9.66 0.10
CA GLY A 8 -16.90 8.86 -0.47
C GLY A 8 -17.36 7.81 -1.49
N LEU A 9 -18.35 6.99 -1.16
CA LEU A 9 -18.77 5.86 -2.02
C LEU A 9 -19.37 6.29 -3.36
N GLY A 10 -20.22 7.31 -3.39
CA GLY A 10 -20.81 7.81 -4.64
C GLY A 10 -19.77 8.43 -5.59
N ASP A 11 -18.76 9.08 -5.05
CA ASP A 11 -17.66 9.66 -5.81
C ASP A 11 -16.67 8.59 -6.28
N VAL A 12 -16.42 7.54 -5.49
CA VAL A 12 -15.61 6.39 -5.88
C VAL A 12 -16.17 5.70 -7.13
N TYR A 13 -17.47 5.39 -7.18
CA TYR A 13 -18.10 4.78 -8.35
C TYR A 13 -18.08 5.66 -9.60
N LYS A 14 -18.23 6.97 -9.46
CA LYS A 14 -18.09 7.90 -10.60
C LYS A 14 -16.68 7.87 -11.16
N ARG A 15 -15.66 7.86 -10.29
CA ARG A 15 -14.24 7.83 -10.69
C ARG A 15 -13.87 6.51 -11.36
N GLN A 16 -14.36 5.40 -10.83
CA GLN A 16 -14.20 4.10 -11.46
C GLN A 16 -14.62 4.13 -12.94
N LYS A 17 -15.84 4.59 -13.22
CA LYS A 17 -16.35 4.69 -14.60
C LYS A 17 -15.50 5.60 -15.47
N GLN A 18 -15.06 6.74 -14.94
CA GLN A 18 -14.23 7.69 -15.67
C GLN A 18 -12.86 7.09 -16.00
N ILE A 19 -12.20 6.43 -15.03
CA ILE A 19 -10.88 5.83 -15.23
C ILE A 19 -10.96 4.72 -16.27
N LEU A 20 -11.90 3.78 -16.12
CA LEU A 20 -12.10 2.68 -17.06
C LEU A 20 -12.44 3.15 -18.49
N ALA A 21 -13.12 4.29 -18.64
CA ALA A 21 -13.42 4.87 -19.94
C ALA A 21 -12.26 5.63 -20.57
N THR A 22 -11.25 6.03 -19.78
CA THR A 22 -10.16 6.91 -20.21
C THR A 22 -8.85 6.16 -20.42
N VAL A 23 -8.59 5.13 -19.61
CA VAL A 23 -7.34 4.35 -19.64
C VAL A 23 -7.64 2.94 -20.14
N GLU A 24 -7.25 2.69 -21.38
CA GLU A 24 -7.46 1.38 -22.00
C GLU A 24 -6.63 0.29 -21.32
N GLY A 25 -7.22 -0.87 -21.13
CA GLY A 25 -6.56 -2.07 -20.60
C GLY A 25 -6.51 -2.17 -19.08
N CYS A 26 -6.88 -1.12 -18.33
CA CYS A 26 -7.03 -1.24 -16.88
C CYS A 26 -8.37 -1.90 -16.49
N ALA A 27 -8.41 -2.46 -15.30
CA ALA A 27 -9.64 -3.01 -14.70
C ALA A 27 -9.79 -2.53 -13.26
N VAL A 28 -10.93 -2.79 -12.67
CA VAL A 28 -11.11 -2.67 -11.22
C VAL A 28 -10.54 -3.92 -10.58
N ALA A 29 -9.82 -3.76 -9.48
CA ALA A 29 -9.25 -4.88 -8.73
C ALA A 29 -10.33 -5.91 -8.36
N SER A 30 -10.02 -7.18 -8.47
CA SER A 30 -10.97 -8.27 -8.22
C SER A 30 -11.49 -8.30 -6.78
N ASP A 31 -10.72 -7.76 -5.84
CA ASP A 31 -11.07 -7.63 -4.43
C ASP A 31 -11.85 -6.35 -4.08
N GLN A 32 -12.22 -5.51 -5.08
CA GLN A 32 -12.89 -4.23 -4.83
C GLN A 32 -14.18 -4.36 -4.02
N SER A 33 -14.90 -5.48 -4.13
CA SER A 33 -16.13 -5.72 -3.36
C SER A 33 -15.90 -5.80 -1.84
N TYR A 34 -14.67 -6.02 -1.40
CA TYR A 34 -14.26 -6.09 0.00
C TYR A 34 -13.62 -4.78 0.51
N ARG A 35 -13.44 -3.78 -0.38
CA ARG A 35 -12.86 -2.48 -0.04
C ARG A 35 -13.96 -1.49 0.28
N GLU A 36 -13.90 -0.85 1.44
CA GLU A 36 -14.92 0.09 1.88
C GLU A 36 -14.50 1.56 1.68
N ALA A 37 -13.21 1.85 1.69
CA ALA A 37 -12.68 3.20 1.79
C ALA A 37 -11.88 3.66 0.57
N ASP A 38 -11.43 2.73 -0.28
CA ASP A 38 -10.60 3.02 -1.44
C ASP A 38 -11.13 2.37 -2.72
N LEU A 39 -10.68 2.90 -3.85
CA LEU A 39 -10.84 2.31 -5.18
C LEU A 39 -9.48 1.83 -5.66
N ALA A 40 -9.37 0.55 -5.97
CA ALA A 40 -8.17 -0.05 -6.55
C ALA A 40 -8.35 -0.30 -8.05
N ILE A 41 -7.47 0.28 -8.85
CA ILE A 41 -7.41 0.07 -10.30
C ILE A 41 -6.23 -0.87 -10.60
N ASP A 42 -6.55 -2.02 -11.12
CA ASP A 42 -5.60 -3.03 -11.56
C ASP A 42 -4.91 -2.59 -12.85
N PHE A 43 -3.58 -2.70 -12.85
CA PHE A 43 -2.75 -2.41 -14.02
C PHE A 43 -1.80 -3.55 -14.41
N CYS A 44 -1.72 -4.66 -13.64
CA CYS A 44 -0.85 -5.80 -13.96
C CYS A 44 -1.10 -7.09 -13.14
N GLU A 45 -2.21 -7.22 -12.44
CA GLU A 45 -2.57 -8.45 -11.72
C GLU A 45 -3.41 -9.38 -12.59
N ASP A 46 -4.66 -8.99 -12.85
CA ASP A 46 -5.63 -9.74 -13.66
C ASP A 46 -5.71 -9.22 -15.10
N VAL A 47 -4.98 -8.14 -15.40
CA VAL A 47 -4.84 -7.56 -16.74
C VAL A 47 -3.38 -7.61 -17.21
N PRO A 48 -3.13 -7.58 -18.54
CA PRO A 48 -1.78 -7.40 -19.06
C PRO A 48 -1.14 -6.13 -18.50
N ALA A 49 0.14 -6.21 -18.11
CA ALA A 49 0.84 -5.09 -17.50
C ALA A 49 0.78 -3.83 -18.37
N LEU A 50 0.26 -2.75 -17.81
CA LEU A 50 0.13 -1.48 -18.50
C LEU A 50 1.48 -0.75 -18.56
N HIS A 51 1.61 0.08 -19.57
CA HIS A 51 2.76 0.98 -19.68
C HIS A 51 2.74 2.02 -18.55
N LYS A 52 3.94 2.44 -18.09
CA LYS A 52 4.11 3.42 -17.02
C LYS A 52 3.27 4.69 -17.21
N SER A 53 3.18 5.20 -18.44
CA SER A 53 2.36 6.38 -18.76
C SER A 53 0.87 6.18 -18.49
N SER A 54 0.35 4.97 -18.66
CA SER A 54 -1.05 4.65 -18.32
C SER A 54 -1.27 4.62 -16.81
N VAL A 55 -0.32 4.10 -16.05
CA VAL A 55 -0.34 4.13 -14.59
C VAL A 55 -0.32 5.57 -14.07
N GLU A 56 0.57 6.41 -14.61
CA GLU A 56 0.64 7.85 -14.31
C GLU A 56 -0.67 8.58 -14.66
N GLN A 57 -1.33 8.17 -15.73
CA GLN A 57 -2.63 8.73 -16.10
C GLN A 57 -3.72 8.36 -15.10
N ILE A 58 -3.74 7.12 -14.59
CA ILE A 58 -4.67 6.70 -13.52
C ILE A 58 -4.45 7.55 -12.25
N VAL A 59 -3.20 7.71 -11.82
CA VAL A 59 -2.85 8.58 -10.67
C VAL A 59 -3.38 10.00 -10.89
N SER A 60 -3.08 10.61 -12.05
CA SER A 60 -3.55 11.96 -12.38
C SER A 60 -5.08 12.10 -12.36
N LEU A 61 -5.82 11.05 -12.74
CA LEU A 61 -7.29 11.07 -12.70
C LEU A 61 -7.81 11.06 -11.27
N PHE A 62 -7.17 10.33 -10.36
CA PHE A 62 -7.49 10.36 -8.92
C PHE A 62 -7.19 11.73 -8.32
N GLU A 63 -5.99 12.27 -8.54
CA GLU A 63 -5.56 13.56 -8.00
C GLU A 63 -6.43 14.71 -8.48
N LYS A 64 -6.76 14.76 -9.79
CA LYS A 64 -7.70 15.74 -10.35
C LYS A 64 -9.09 15.67 -9.74
N ALA A 65 -9.44 14.53 -9.16
CA ALA A 65 -10.68 14.36 -8.42
C ALA A 65 -10.59 14.82 -6.95
N GLY A 66 -9.40 15.22 -6.49
CA GLY A 66 -9.13 15.55 -5.09
C GLY A 66 -8.94 14.32 -4.20
N ALA A 67 -8.69 13.15 -4.79
CA ALA A 67 -8.33 11.95 -4.08
C ALA A 67 -6.81 11.86 -3.87
N VAL A 68 -6.39 11.16 -2.83
CA VAL A 68 -5.02 10.66 -2.70
C VAL A 68 -4.88 9.45 -3.61
N ALA A 69 -3.73 9.28 -4.26
CA ALA A 69 -3.46 8.13 -5.10
C ALA A 69 -2.07 7.56 -4.78
N GLU A 70 -1.99 6.26 -4.53
CA GLU A 70 -0.74 5.55 -4.32
C GLU A 70 -0.62 4.33 -5.22
N VAL A 71 0.58 4.15 -5.77
CA VAL A 71 0.90 3.02 -6.64
C VAL A 71 1.48 1.89 -5.78
N SER A 72 0.79 0.75 -5.78
CA SER A 72 1.31 -0.51 -5.23
C SER A 72 2.03 -1.32 -6.30
N SER A 73 2.39 -2.56 -5.98
CA SER A 73 3.02 -3.48 -6.92
C SER A 73 2.13 -3.87 -8.11
N ILE A 74 0.80 -3.80 -7.95
CA ILE A 74 -0.19 -4.28 -8.94
C ILE A 74 -1.36 -3.32 -9.17
N HIS A 75 -1.65 -2.40 -8.25
CA HIS A 75 -2.80 -1.50 -8.29
C HIS A 75 -2.39 -0.04 -8.11
N VAL A 76 -3.21 0.86 -8.67
CA VAL A 76 -3.28 2.25 -8.20
C VAL A 76 -4.45 2.35 -7.24
N ASN A 77 -4.19 2.66 -5.98
CA ASN A 77 -5.20 2.82 -4.95
C ASN A 77 -5.53 4.29 -4.77
N GLY A 78 -6.81 4.64 -4.82
CA GLY A 78 -7.27 6.02 -4.65
C GLY A 78 -8.34 6.13 -3.58
N TRP A 79 -8.20 7.12 -2.68
CA TRP A 79 -9.16 7.34 -1.59
C TRP A 79 -9.35 8.82 -1.28
N PHE A 80 -10.43 9.15 -0.59
CA PHE A 80 -10.71 10.49 -0.09
C PHE A 80 -10.51 10.52 1.42
N GLY A 81 -9.74 11.48 1.89
CA GLY A 81 -9.46 11.67 3.30
C GLY A 81 -7.98 11.90 3.57
N ASN A 82 -7.69 12.34 4.78
CA ASN A 82 -6.32 12.63 5.20
C ASN A 82 -5.83 11.51 6.12
N TYR A 83 -5.66 10.32 5.57
CA TYR A 83 -5.11 9.15 6.25
C TYR A 83 -4.20 8.37 5.32
N ASP A 84 -3.24 7.65 5.89
CA ASP A 84 -2.25 6.82 5.22
C ASP A 84 -2.00 5.53 6.03
N LYS A 85 -1.11 4.67 5.55
CA LYS A 85 -0.74 3.43 6.25
C LYS A 85 -0.24 3.70 7.67
N LEU A 86 0.57 4.74 7.86
CA LEU A 86 1.18 5.02 9.16
C LEU A 86 0.13 5.52 10.16
N SER A 87 -0.68 6.49 9.77
CA SER A 87 -1.74 7.03 10.63
C SER A 87 -2.76 5.96 11.01
N MET A 88 -3.14 5.09 10.06
CA MET A 88 -4.05 3.98 10.35
C MET A 88 -3.39 2.90 11.21
N SER A 89 -2.10 2.62 11.03
CA SER A 89 -1.36 1.71 11.91
C SER A 89 -1.28 2.22 13.35
N ARG A 90 -1.14 3.53 13.54
CA ARG A 90 -1.18 4.17 14.88
C ARG A 90 -2.52 3.90 15.56
N ILE A 91 -3.61 4.17 14.87
CA ILE A 91 -4.97 3.95 15.39
C ILE A 91 -5.19 2.47 15.72
N LEU A 92 -4.81 1.57 14.81
CA LEU A 92 -4.97 0.13 15.01
C LEU A 92 -4.19 -0.38 16.23
N LEU A 93 -2.92 0.02 16.36
CA LEU A 93 -2.08 -0.43 17.48
C LEU A 93 -2.54 0.16 18.80
N ASP A 94 -2.98 1.40 18.82
CA ASP A 94 -3.53 2.04 20.02
C ASP A 94 -4.88 1.42 20.43
N GLU A 95 -5.87 1.40 19.53
CA GLU A 95 -7.23 1.00 19.86
C GLU A 95 -7.39 -0.51 20.08
N VAL A 96 -6.69 -1.35 19.31
CA VAL A 96 -6.84 -2.81 19.35
C VAL A 96 -5.81 -3.46 20.24
N PHE A 97 -4.57 -3.02 20.18
CA PHE A 97 -3.45 -3.64 20.89
C PHE A 97 -2.97 -2.83 22.11
N GLN A 98 -3.58 -1.66 22.37
CA GLN A 98 -3.22 -0.76 23.47
C GLN A 98 -1.70 -0.46 23.49
N THR A 99 -1.14 -0.29 22.31
CA THR A 99 0.28 -0.13 22.08
C THR A 99 0.56 1.20 21.38
N ASP A 100 1.30 2.08 22.04
CA ASP A 100 1.83 3.30 21.45
C ASP A 100 2.96 2.92 20.46
N ILE A 101 2.70 3.12 19.17
CA ILE A 101 3.62 2.76 18.09
C ILE A 101 4.95 3.52 18.17
N ASP A 102 4.94 4.78 18.64
CA ASP A 102 6.14 5.61 18.76
C ASP A 102 7.08 5.09 19.85
N GLN A 103 6.53 4.55 20.93
CA GLN A 103 7.29 3.97 22.04
C GLN A 103 7.67 2.50 21.78
N ALA A 104 6.93 1.81 20.94
CA ALA A 104 7.11 0.39 20.67
C ALA A 104 7.95 0.08 19.43
N GLN A 105 8.57 1.06 18.77
CA GLN A 105 9.31 0.89 17.52
C GLN A 105 10.35 -0.23 17.55
N ASP A 106 11.04 -0.42 18.67
CA ASP A 106 12.06 -1.46 18.82
C ASP A 106 11.48 -2.89 18.87
N LYS A 107 10.16 -3.00 19.10
CA LYS A 107 9.43 -4.28 19.19
C LYS A 107 8.61 -4.60 17.95
N ILE A 108 8.57 -3.69 16.98
CA ILE A 108 7.77 -3.82 15.77
C ILE A 108 8.71 -4.02 14.59
N VAL A 109 8.43 -5.04 13.79
CA VAL A 109 9.04 -5.25 12.47
C VAL A 109 8.00 -4.92 11.42
N PHE A 110 8.30 -3.97 10.54
CA PHE A 110 7.49 -3.67 9.38
C PHE A 110 8.05 -4.39 8.15
N CYS A 111 7.18 -5.03 7.39
CA CYS A 111 7.52 -5.67 6.11
C CYS A 111 6.72 -5.05 4.98
N GLY A 112 7.40 -4.62 3.92
CA GLY A 112 6.78 -4.03 2.73
C GLY A 112 7.48 -4.44 1.44
N ASP A 113 6.92 -4.09 0.28
CA ASP A 113 7.42 -4.56 -1.01
C ASP A 113 7.39 -3.53 -2.14
N SER A 114 6.84 -2.34 -1.90
CA SER A 114 6.52 -1.39 -2.97
C SER A 114 6.66 0.08 -2.54
N PRO A 115 6.61 1.03 -3.48
CA PRO A 115 6.81 2.46 -3.21
C PRO A 115 5.87 3.06 -2.17
N ASN A 116 4.63 2.56 -2.08
CA ASN A 116 3.65 3.03 -1.09
C ASN A 116 4.02 2.64 0.36
N ASP A 117 5.10 1.87 0.56
CA ASP A 117 5.64 1.51 1.87
C ASP A 117 6.76 2.46 2.34
N THR A 118 7.16 3.43 1.53
CA THR A 118 8.29 4.33 1.82
C THR A 118 8.12 5.05 3.14
N THR A 119 6.92 5.56 3.45
CA THR A 119 6.63 6.22 4.73
C THR A 119 6.82 5.27 5.91
N MET A 120 6.43 4.01 5.77
CA MET A 120 6.59 2.98 6.79
C MET A 120 8.05 2.58 6.97
N PHE A 121 8.81 2.45 5.86
CA PHE A 121 10.25 2.20 5.92
C PHE A 121 11.01 3.32 6.62
N SER A 122 10.58 4.57 6.40
CA SER A 122 11.15 5.73 7.10
C SER A 122 10.86 5.73 8.60
N PHE A 123 9.67 5.32 8.97
CA PHE A 123 9.22 5.38 10.35
C PHE A 123 9.77 4.25 11.21
N PHE A 124 9.71 2.99 10.71
CA PHE A 124 10.13 1.84 11.50
C PHE A 124 11.63 1.58 11.41
N LYS A 125 12.30 1.55 12.55
CA LYS A 125 13.73 1.19 12.66
C LYS A 125 14.00 -0.24 12.17
N ASN A 126 13.08 -1.16 12.42
CA ASN A 126 13.15 -2.54 11.97
C ASN A 126 12.29 -2.74 10.72
N SER A 127 12.64 -2.06 9.64
CA SER A 127 11.94 -2.17 8.37
C SER A 127 12.63 -3.19 7.45
N VAL A 128 11.83 -4.08 6.88
CA VAL A 128 12.28 -5.16 5.97
C VAL A 128 11.57 -5.03 4.64
N GLY A 129 12.32 -4.89 3.56
CA GLY A 129 11.81 -4.98 2.21
C GLY A 129 11.83 -6.42 1.70
N VAL A 130 10.74 -6.87 1.09
CA VAL A 130 10.77 -8.08 0.29
C VAL A 130 11.58 -7.82 -0.99
N ALA A 131 12.36 -8.78 -1.47
CA ALA A 131 13.36 -8.56 -2.53
C ALA A 131 12.83 -7.89 -3.81
N ASN A 132 11.53 -7.95 -4.10
CA ASN A 132 10.95 -7.22 -5.22
C ASN A 132 10.96 -5.68 -5.05
N VAL A 133 11.19 -5.16 -3.85
CA VAL A 133 11.37 -3.71 -3.63
C VAL A 133 12.52 -3.13 -4.47
N VAL A 134 13.51 -3.95 -4.84
CA VAL A 134 14.64 -3.55 -5.71
C VAL A 134 14.16 -3.02 -7.06
N ASP A 135 13.06 -3.54 -7.59
CA ASP A 135 12.52 -3.12 -8.88
C ASP A 135 12.06 -1.65 -8.87
N TYR A 136 11.89 -1.08 -7.68
CA TYR A 136 11.44 0.29 -7.44
C TYR A 136 12.53 1.20 -6.84
N ALA A 137 13.77 0.71 -6.74
CA ALA A 137 14.86 1.42 -6.05
C ALA A 137 15.11 2.85 -6.59
N GLU A 138 14.89 3.06 -7.89
CA GLU A 138 15.07 4.38 -8.54
C GLU A 138 13.96 5.39 -8.22
N VAL A 139 12.79 4.93 -7.81
CA VAL A 139 11.62 5.80 -7.52
C VAL A 139 11.33 5.92 -6.03
N MET A 140 12.00 5.15 -5.19
CA MET A 140 11.86 5.19 -3.75
C MET A 140 12.89 6.12 -3.13
N GLU A 141 12.42 7.15 -2.43
CA GLU A 141 13.29 8.10 -1.73
C GLU A 141 14.05 7.46 -0.55
N LEU A 142 13.45 6.44 0.07
CA LEU A 142 14.02 5.73 1.22
C LEU A 142 13.88 4.22 1.03
N GLN A 143 14.95 3.52 1.35
CA GLN A 143 15.02 2.07 1.29
C GLN A 143 14.77 1.45 2.67
N PRO A 144 14.26 0.19 2.74
CA PRO A 144 14.17 -0.54 4.00
C PRO A 144 15.55 -0.79 4.60
N CYS A 145 15.62 -0.93 5.94
CA CYS A 145 16.87 -1.22 6.65
C CYS A 145 17.43 -2.61 6.32
N TRP A 146 16.53 -3.55 6.02
CA TRP A 146 16.87 -4.95 5.71
C TRP A 146 16.13 -5.40 4.47
N MET A 147 16.64 -6.42 3.80
CA MET A 147 16.01 -6.98 2.60
C MET A 147 16.09 -8.50 2.63
N THR A 148 14.98 -9.14 2.25
CA THR A 148 14.96 -10.60 2.06
C THR A 148 15.70 -10.99 0.78
N LYS A 149 16.13 -12.24 0.70
CA LYS A 149 16.77 -12.81 -0.52
C LYS A 149 15.72 -13.28 -1.52
N LYS A 150 14.59 -13.75 -1.01
CA LYS A 150 13.48 -14.26 -1.82
C LYS A 150 12.48 -13.15 -2.11
N ARG A 151 11.72 -13.30 -3.18
CA ARG A 151 10.71 -12.35 -3.67
C ARG A 151 9.31 -12.75 -3.20
N THR A 152 8.40 -11.80 -3.20
CA THR A 152 6.96 -11.98 -2.94
C THR A 152 6.67 -12.76 -1.63
N SER A 153 5.70 -13.65 -1.63
CA SER A 153 5.33 -14.46 -0.46
C SER A 153 6.50 -15.30 0.09
N ALA A 154 7.41 -15.76 -0.77
CA ALA A 154 8.58 -16.53 -0.33
C ALA A 154 9.56 -15.64 0.48
N GLY A 155 9.67 -14.35 0.18
CA GLY A 155 10.43 -13.39 0.97
C GLY A 155 9.79 -13.11 2.32
N PHE A 156 8.47 -12.99 2.38
CA PHE A 156 7.76 -12.86 3.65
C PHE A 156 7.95 -14.10 4.54
N VAL A 157 7.89 -15.30 3.96
CA VAL A 157 8.16 -16.55 4.70
C VAL A 157 9.59 -16.59 5.24
N GLU A 158 10.58 -16.13 4.45
CA GLU A 158 11.99 -16.03 4.91
C GLU A 158 12.10 -15.14 6.15
N LEU A 159 11.43 -13.98 6.17
CA LEU A 159 11.40 -13.11 7.35
C LEU A 159 10.72 -13.79 8.54
N ALA A 160 9.56 -14.42 8.32
CA ALA A 160 8.82 -15.09 9.38
C ALA A 160 9.62 -16.23 10.02
N GLU A 161 10.34 -17.03 9.22
CA GLU A 161 11.23 -18.08 9.68
C GLU A 161 12.40 -17.53 10.52
N ALA A 162 13.00 -16.40 10.08
CA ALA A 162 14.08 -15.77 10.82
C ALA A 162 13.61 -15.22 12.18
N LEU A 163 12.46 -14.60 12.25
CA LEU A 163 11.87 -14.10 13.49
C LEU A 163 11.50 -15.26 14.46
N HIS A 164 10.93 -16.33 13.91
CA HIS A 164 10.59 -17.52 14.69
C HIS A 164 11.83 -18.18 15.30
N ALA A 165 12.89 -18.33 14.51
CA ALA A 165 14.14 -18.90 14.99
C ALA A 165 14.76 -18.06 16.12
N ALA A 166 14.82 -16.74 15.93
CA ALA A 166 15.36 -15.83 16.94
C ALA A 166 14.56 -15.86 18.27
N HIS A 167 13.24 -16.06 18.18
CA HIS A 167 12.38 -16.17 19.38
C HIS A 167 12.52 -17.51 20.10
N SER A 168 12.86 -18.57 19.38
CA SER A 168 13.02 -19.91 19.96
C SER A 168 14.36 -20.07 20.69
N ASP A 169 15.35 -19.24 20.37
CA ASP A 169 16.69 -19.25 20.97
C ASP A 169 16.80 -18.29 22.19
N SER A 170 15.70 -17.58 22.54
CA SER A 170 15.62 -16.62 23.65
C SER A 170 14.94 -17.20 24.87
#